data_ddd000f933c32b08ac6b7129e0ead245
#
_entry.id   ddd000f933c32b08ac6b7129e0ead245
#
_cell.length_a   1.000
_cell.length_b   1.000
_cell.length_c   1.000
_cell.angle_alpha   90.00
_cell.angle_beta   90.00
_cell.angle_gamma   90.00
#
_symmetry.space_group_name_H-M   'P 1'
#
loop_
_entity.id
_entity.type
_entity.pdbx_description
1 polymer ?
#
loop_
_entity_poly.entity_id
_entity_poly.type
_entity_poly.pdbx_seq_one_letter_code
_entity_poly.pdbx_strand_id
1 'polypeptide(L)'
;MMTVTITSAPVLNDIVTVAALKEFLRVDHADEDTYITALRQVAITYVEAMTDTRLGDVTAVGYMDSFYPTRIPIGPVAAISSVQYLSTANTLLTLDASKYYYDLQTKPARLQWVSPPDLYTDALNRVRVNMTVGYAEADIPTPLLQAVRLIVGHLYENRVEEVTGTITTRLKLGIDALVSPYRVLQ
;
A
#
# COMPACT_ATOMS: atom_id res chain seq x y z
N MET A 1 5.39 -14.21 11.50
CA MET A 1 4.89 -13.46 10.31
C MET A 1 4.40 -12.10 10.77
N MET A 2 4.60 -11.04 9.99
CA MET A 2 4.04 -9.70 10.30
C MET A 2 2.71 -9.53 9.56
N THR A 3 1.69 -9.07 10.27
CA THR A 3 0.42 -8.63 9.68
C THR A 3 0.38 -7.11 9.71
N VAL A 4 0.02 -6.47 8.59
CA VAL A 4 -0.02 -5.00 8.49
C VAL A 4 -1.45 -4.52 8.38
N THR A 5 -1.80 -3.54 9.20
CA THR A 5 -3.09 -2.84 9.17
C THR A 5 -2.87 -1.37 8.80
N ILE A 6 -3.58 -0.90 7.79
CA ILE A 6 -3.58 0.51 7.41
C ILE A 6 -4.47 1.28 8.38
N THR A 7 -3.98 2.40 8.91
CA THR A 7 -4.66 3.21 9.93
C THR A 7 -5.11 4.58 9.44
N SER A 8 -4.70 5.00 8.23
CA SER A 8 -5.19 6.20 7.57
C SER A 8 -5.59 5.92 6.13
N ALA A 9 -6.45 6.76 5.54
CA ALA A 9 -6.75 6.72 4.11
C ALA A 9 -5.76 7.59 3.32
N PRO A 10 -5.40 7.20 2.08
CA PRO A 10 -4.59 8.05 1.21
C PRO A 10 -5.40 9.25 0.71
N VAL A 11 -4.72 10.34 0.37
CA VAL A 11 -5.31 11.46 -0.35
C VAL A 11 -5.33 11.13 -1.84
N LEU A 12 -6.49 10.76 -2.37
CA LEU A 12 -6.61 10.27 -3.75
C LEU A 12 -6.21 11.29 -4.81
N ASN A 13 -6.37 12.59 -4.52
CA ASN A 13 -5.96 13.65 -5.45
C ASN A 13 -4.46 13.76 -5.61
N ASP A 14 -3.70 13.39 -4.59
CA ASP A 14 -2.23 13.34 -4.65
C ASP A 14 -1.74 12.19 -5.55
N ILE A 15 -2.57 11.17 -5.75
CA ILE A 15 -2.26 10.04 -6.63
C ILE A 15 -2.61 10.40 -8.08
N VAL A 16 -3.88 10.73 -8.36
CA VAL A 16 -4.35 11.18 -9.66
C VAL A 16 -5.63 12.01 -9.49
N THR A 17 -5.65 13.21 -10.08
CA THR A 17 -6.81 14.09 -10.00
C THR A 17 -7.95 13.63 -10.92
N VAL A 18 -9.19 13.98 -10.57
CA VAL A 18 -10.35 13.76 -11.47
C VAL A 18 -10.16 14.52 -12.78
N ALA A 19 -9.59 15.74 -12.74
CA ALA A 19 -9.31 16.51 -13.94
C ALA A 19 -8.34 15.79 -14.90
N ALA A 20 -7.26 15.19 -14.39
CA ALA A 20 -6.34 14.40 -15.20
C ALA A 20 -6.98 13.11 -15.79
N LEU A 21 -7.93 12.52 -15.08
CA LEU A 21 -8.69 11.38 -15.59
C LEU A 21 -9.69 11.82 -16.67
N LYS A 22 -10.38 12.95 -16.49
CA LYS A 22 -11.27 13.53 -17.51
C LYS A 22 -10.54 13.87 -18.80
N GLU A 23 -9.35 14.46 -18.68
CA GLU A 23 -8.50 14.72 -19.85
C GLU A 23 -8.14 13.42 -20.60
N PHE A 24 -7.77 12.36 -19.85
CA PHE A 24 -7.48 11.05 -20.42
C PHE A 24 -8.72 10.43 -21.11
N LEU A 25 -9.89 10.56 -20.49
CA LEU A 25 -11.17 10.03 -20.99
C LEU A 25 -11.81 10.93 -22.07
N ARG A 26 -11.29 12.15 -22.30
CA ARG A 26 -11.88 13.18 -23.17
C ARG A 26 -13.26 13.62 -22.75
N VAL A 27 -13.50 13.75 -21.45
CA VAL A 27 -14.74 14.24 -20.84
C VAL A 27 -14.56 15.71 -20.46
N ASP A 28 -15.40 16.60 -20.97
CA ASP A 28 -15.31 18.06 -20.77
C ASP A 28 -16.38 18.63 -19.84
N HIS A 29 -17.39 17.84 -19.45
CA HIS A 29 -18.49 18.22 -18.55
C HIS A 29 -18.31 17.64 -17.15
N ALA A 30 -19.06 18.15 -16.16
CA ALA A 30 -18.95 17.76 -14.75
C ALA A 30 -19.95 16.68 -14.32
N ASP A 31 -20.91 16.28 -15.16
CA ASP A 31 -22.02 15.40 -14.80
C ASP A 31 -21.55 14.02 -14.34
N GLU A 32 -20.37 13.59 -14.78
CA GLU A 32 -19.82 12.28 -14.48
C GLU A 32 -18.69 12.31 -13.44
N ASP A 33 -18.39 13.46 -12.82
CA ASP A 33 -17.30 13.60 -11.85
C ASP A 33 -17.39 12.61 -10.69
N THR A 34 -18.62 12.39 -10.17
CA THR A 34 -18.86 11.42 -9.11
C THR A 34 -18.57 9.99 -9.57
N TYR A 35 -18.97 9.64 -10.78
CA TYR A 35 -18.72 8.31 -11.36
C TYR A 35 -17.21 8.09 -11.59
N ILE A 36 -16.53 9.05 -12.21
CA ILE A 36 -15.07 9.00 -12.43
C ILE A 36 -14.31 8.91 -11.10
N THR A 37 -14.79 9.61 -10.05
CA THR A 37 -14.22 9.51 -8.70
C THR A 37 -14.33 8.08 -8.14
N ALA A 38 -15.46 7.42 -8.33
CA ALA A 38 -15.65 6.03 -7.90
C ALA A 38 -14.73 5.08 -8.67
N LEU A 39 -14.66 5.21 -10.00
CA LEU A 39 -13.75 4.43 -10.84
C LEU A 39 -12.28 4.62 -10.46
N ARG A 40 -11.86 5.85 -10.15
CA ARG A 40 -10.52 6.16 -9.64
C ARG A 40 -10.19 5.35 -8.40
N GLN A 41 -11.11 5.33 -7.42
CA GLN A 41 -10.91 4.57 -6.19
C GLN A 41 -10.73 3.07 -6.47
N VAL A 42 -11.57 2.50 -7.33
CA VAL A 42 -11.48 1.08 -7.72
C VAL A 42 -10.14 0.78 -8.39
N ALA A 43 -9.73 1.63 -9.35
CA ALA A 43 -8.49 1.43 -10.09
C ALA A 43 -7.24 1.52 -9.20
N ILE A 44 -7.20 2.49 -8.28
CA ILE A 44 -6.10 2.63 -7.32
C ILE A 44 -6.04 1.38 -6.44
N THR A 45 -7.15 0.97 -5.84
CA THR A 45 -7.22 -0.23 -4.98
C THR A 45 -6.78 -1.49 -5.73
N TYR A 46 -7.14 -1.61 -7.01
CA TYR A 46 -6.75 -2.74 -7.85
C TYR A 46 -5.22 -2.78 -8.08
N VAL A 47 -4.60 -1.64 -8.45
CA VAL A 47 -3.15 -1.56 -8.64
C VAL A 47 -2.41 -1.84 -7.33
N GLU A 48 -2.86 -1.28 -6.21
CA GLU A 48 -2.29 -1.53 -4.88
C GLU A 48 -2.35 -3.01 -4.50
N ALA A 49 -3.47 -3.68 -4.76
CA ALA A 49 -3.64 -5.11 -4.48
C ALA A 49 -2.76 -5.99 -5.38
N MET A 50 -2.53 -5.59 -6.64
CA MET A 50 -1.65 -6.33 -7.56
C MET A 50 -0.16 -6.24 -7.17
N THR A 51 0.23 -5.19 -6.49
CA THR A 51 1.64 -4.86 -6.23
C THR A 51 2.05 -5.02 -4.78
N ASP A 52 1.12 -5.20 -3.86
CA ASP A 52 1.33 -5.07 -2.41
C ASP A 52 1.99 -3.74 -2.03
N THR A 53 1.72 -2.67 -2.80
CA THR A 53 2.19 -1.31 -2.55
C THR A 53 1.05 -0.39 -2.15
N ARG A 54 1.41 0.81 -1.66
CA ARG A 54 0.49 1.94 -1.51
C ARG A 54 0.93 3.05 -2.45
N LEU A 55 -0.02 3.58 -3.22
CA LEU A 55 0.26 4.65 -4.19
C LEU A 55 0.36 6.02 -3.51
N GLY A 56 -0.32 6.20 -2.38
CA GLY A 56 -0.21 7.41 -1.58
C GLY A 56 0.30 7.11 -0.17
N ASP A 57 0.88 8.10 0.48
CA ASP A 57 1.33 8.00 1.86
C ASP A 57 0.19 7.66 2.81
N VAL A 58 0.34 6.58 3.57
CA VAL A 58 -0.59 6.16 4.60
C VAL A 58 0.15 5.73 5.85
N THR A 59 -0.46 5.91 7.00
CA THR A 59 0.04 5.32 8.24
C THR A 59 -0.41 3.87 8.37
N ALA A 60 0.48 3.04 8.88
CA ALA A 60 0.24 1.62 9.05
C ALA A 60 0.86 1.10 10.34
N VAL A 61 0.28 0.05 10.88
CA VAL A 61 0.82 -0.68 12.03
C VAL A 61 1.06 -2.14 11.64
N GLY A 62 2.30 -2.57 11.77
CA GLY A 62 2.69 -3.97 11.64
C GLY A 62 2.61 -4.68 12.98
N TYR A 63 1.94 -5.82 13.04
CA TYR A 63 1.75 -6.63 14.25
C TYR A 63 2.54 -7.92 14.17
N MET A 64 3.22 -8.29 15.26
CA MET A 64 3.96 -9.54 15.41
C MET A 64 3.83 -10.07 16.84
N ASP A 65 3.98 -11.40 16.97
CA ASP A 65 3.93 -12.06 18.29
C ASP A 65 5.27 -12.06 19.01
N SER A 66 6.38 -11.87 18.30
CA SER A 66 7.71 -11.88 18.91
C SER A 66 8.72 -11.10 18.07
N PHE A 67 9.86 -10.80 18.65
CA PHE A 67 10.99 -10.18 17.98
C PHE A 67 11.75 -11.22 17.14
N TYR A 68 11.43 -11.33 15.85
CA TYR A 68 12.18 -12.13 14.89
C TYR A 68 12.52 -11.28 13.64
N PRO A 69 13.65 -11.53 12.99
CA PRO A 69 13.96 -10.84 11.74
C PRO A 69 12.82 -10.98 10.75
N THR A 70 12.35 -9.87 10.21
CA THR A 70 11.15 -9.90 9.38
C THR A 70 11.29 -9.03 8.14
N ARG A 71 10.50 -9.37 7.14
CA ARG A 71 10.25 -8.54 5.95
C ARG A 71 8.89 -7.89 6.10
N ILE A 72 8.79 -6.63 5.71
CA ILE A 72 7.53 -5.88 5.77
C ILE A 72 6.76 -6.17 4.49
N PRO A 73 5.58 -6.84 4.56
CA PRO A 73 4.90 -7.39 3.39
C PRO A 73 4.12 -6.33 2.58
N ILE A 74 4.44 -5.07 2.75
CA ILE A 74 3.83 -3.93 2.05
C ILE A 74 4.89 -2.90 1.74
N GLY A 75 4.74 -2.10 0.69
CA GLY A 75 5.72 -1.08 0.36
C GLY A 75 5.17 0.07 -0.49
N PRO A 76 6.05 0.98 -0.85
CA PRO A 76 7.34 1.19 -0.20
C PRO A 76 7.15 1.61 1.25
N VAL A 77 8.09 1.28 2.13
CA VAL A 77 8.09 1.81 3.50
C VAL A 77 8.89 3.11 3.48
N ALA A 78 8.23 4.23 3.76
CA ALA A 78 8.86 5.54 3.78
C ALA A 78 9.61 5.80 5.09
N ALA A 79 9.01 5.40 6.22
CA ALA A 79 9.63 5.57 7.54
C ALA A 79 9.07 4.55 8.54
N ILE A 80 9.89 4.18 9.55
CA ILE A 80 9.44 3.55 10.79
C ILE A 80 9.46 4.62 11.87
N SER A 81 8.27 4.99 12.37
CA SER A 81 8.11 6.08 13.34
C SER A 81 8.37 5.60 14.77
N SER A 82 7.97 4.40 15.12
CA SER A 82 8.26 3.79 16.43
C SER A 82 8.02 2.29 16.42
N VAL A 83 8.66 1.62 17.36
CA VAL A 83 8.36 0.23 17.69
C VAL A 83 7.86 0.17 19.12
N GLN A 84 6.75 -0.49 19.34
CA GLN A 84 6.17 -0.70 20.66
C GLN A 84 6.09 -2.19 20.96
N TYR A 85 6.14 -2.55 22.24
CA TYR A 85 6.03 -3.93 22.68
C TYR A 85 5.29 -4.04 24.01
N LEU A 86 4.69 -5.18 24.22
CA LEU A 86 4.03 -5.52 25.48
C LEU A 86 5.05 -6.11 26.42
N SER A 87 5.42 -5.37 27.47
CA SER A 87 6.40 -5.80 28.48
C SER A 87 5.86 -6.94 29.34
N THR A 88 6.72 -7.65 30.07
CA THR A 88 6.33 -8.72 30.98
C THR A 88 5.29 -8.31 32.05
N ALA A 89 5.20 -7.01 32.35
CA ALA A 89 4.18 -6.44 33.23
C ALA A 89 2.84 -6.11 32.51
N ASN A 90 2.64 -6.61 31.28
CA ASN A 90 1.45 -6.33 30.45
C ASN A 90 1.24 -4.84 30.16
N THR A 91 2.32 -4.08 30.02
CA THR A 91 2.29 -2.66 29.73
C THR A 91 2.90 -2.41 28.35
N LEU A 92 2.22 -1.60 27.52
CA LEU A 92 2.73 -1.20 26.20
C LEU A 92 3.83 -0.15 26.37
N LEU A 93 5.05 -0.50 25.98
CA LEU A 93 6.23 0.36 26.05
C LEU A 93 6.79 0.62 24.65
N THR A 94 7.47 1.76 24.47
CA THR A 94 8.21 2.05 23.24
C THR A 94 9.61 1.47 23.34
N LEU A 95 10.03 0.73 22.32
CA LEU A 95 11.37 0.17 22.21
C LEU A 95 12.35 1.26 21.80
N ASP A 96 13.49 1.31 22.48
CA ASP A 96 14.58 2.24 22.13
C ASP A 96 15.09 1.98 20.72
N ALA A 97 15.35 3.05 19.95
CA ALA A 97 15.80 2.97 18.56
C ALA A 97 17.13 2.22 18.36
N SER A 98 17.98 2.15 19.41
CA SER A 98 19.22 1.36 19.39
C SER A 98 18.99 -0.16 19.41
N LYS A 99 17.77 -0.61 19.67
CA LYS A 99 17.39 -2.02 19.80
C LYS A 99 16.88 -2.64 18.50
N TYR A 100 16.83 -1.87 17.43
CA TYR A 100 16.45 -2.36 16.10
C TYR A 100 17.18 -1.59 15.01
N TYR A 101 17.33 -2.21 13.88
CA TYR A 101 17.77 -1.55 12.65
C TYR A 101 16.94 -2.06 11.47
N TYR A 102 16.84 -1.24 10.44
CA TYR A 102 16.01 -1.54 9.29
C TYR A 102 16.69 -1.11 7.99
N ASP A 103 16.32 -1.79 6.92
CA ASP A 103 16.71 -1.45 5.56
C ASP A 103 15.43 -1.20 4.74
N LEU A 104 15.20 0.06 4.41
CA LEU A 104 14.05 0.50 3.60
C LEU A 104 14.37 0.55 2.11
N GLN A 105 15.63 0.35 1.71
CA GLN A 105 16.06 0.37 0.31
C GLN A 105 15.69 -0.93 -0.42
N THR A 106 15.56 -2.01 0.31
CA THR A 106 15.17 -3.31 -0.25
C THR A 106 13.65 -3.44 -0.38
N LYS A 107 13.20 -4.24 -1.34
CA LYS A 107 11.78 -4.60 -1.54
C LYS A 107 11.65 -6.11 -1.42
N PRO A 108 11.00 -6.63 -0.39
CA PRO A 108 10.40 -5.95 0.78
C PRO A 108 11.45 -5.35 1.74
N ALA A 109 11.06 -4.28 2.44
CA ALA A 109 11.87 -3.67 3.50
C ALA A 109 12.13 -4.68 4.63
N ARG A 110 13.29 -4.54 5.30
CA ARG A 110 13.74 -5.49 6.32
C ARG A 110 13.84 -4.83 7.69
N LEU A 111 13.48 -5.58 8.71
CA LEU A 111 13.57 -5.17 10.11
C LEU A 111 14.28 -6.26 10.91
N GLN A 112 15.26 -5.87 11.72
CA GLN A 112 16.04 -6.75 12.59
C GLN A 112 16.18 -6.16 14.00
N TRP A 113 16.46 -7.01 14.97
CA TRP A 113 16.45 -6.71 16.39
C TRP A 113 17.83 -6.89 17.02
N VAL A 114 18.15 -6.03 18.01
CA VAL A 114 19.38 -6.09 18.78
C VAL A 114 19.01 -6.21 20.26
N SER A 115 19.29 -7.38 20.86
CA SER A 115 18.99 -7.65 22.27
C SER A 115 17.61 -7.15 22.68
N PRO A 116 16.52 -7.65 22.06
CA PRO A 116 15.19 -7.22 22.39
C PRO A 116 14.81 -7.64 23.84
N PRO A 117 13.92 -6.90 24.50
CA PRO A 117 13.44 -7.25 25.83
C PRO A 117 12.50 -8.47 25.80
N ASP A 118 12.26 -9.05 26.98
CA ASP A 118 11.25 -10.09 27.15
C ASP A 118 9.84 -9.53 26.95
N LEU A 119 8.96 -10.38 26.40
CA LEU A 119 7.58 -10.03 26.10
C LEU A 119 6.60 -10.69 27.08
N TYR A 120 5.45 -10.06 27.26
CA TYR A 120 4.32 -10.69 27.95
C TYR A 120 3.91 -11.97 27.21
N THR A 121 3.70 -13.08 27.97
CA THR A 121 3.52 -14.41 27.34
C THR A 121 2.09 -14.68 26.88
N ASP A 122 1.09 -14.14 27.59
CA ASP A 122 -0.32 -14.51 27.44
C ASP A 122 -1.10 -13.54 26.50
N ALA A 123 -0.46 -13.05 25.45
CA ALA A 123 -1.07 -12.18 24.45
C ALA A 123 -0.55 -12.45 23.05
N LEU A 124 -1.36 -12.09 22.05
CA LEU A 124 -0.96 -12.00 20.64
C LEU A 124 -0.63 -10.54 20.27
N ASN A 125 0.03 -10.35 19.13
CA ASN A 125 0.35 -9.02 18.61
C ASN A 125 1.14 -8.16 19.61
N ARG A 126 2.11 -8.78 20.27
CA ARG A 126 2.91 -8.19 21.36
C ARG A 126 3.90 -7.15 20.89
N VAL A 127 4.26 -7.16 19.62
CA VAL A 127 5.15 -6.18 19.00
C VAL A 127 4.36 -5.42 17.93
N ARG A 128 4.44 -4.08 17.96
CA ARG A 128 3.78 -3.17 17.04
C ARG A 128 4.81 -2.27 16.40
N VAL A 129 4.83 -2.24 15.08
CA VAL A 129 5.73 -1.38 14.29
C VAL A 129 4.87 -0.30 13.63
N ASN A 130 4.96 0.92 14.11
CA ASN A 130 4.29 2.07 13.52
C ASN A 130 5.13 2.61 12.38
N MET A 131 4.54 2.76 11.22
CA MET A 131 5.26 3.12 10.00
C MET A 131 4.42 3.98 9.06
N THR A 132 5.08 4.70 8.18
CA THR A 132 4.48 5.33 7.01
C THR A 132 4.84 4.48 5.79
N VAL A 133 3.83 4.13 5.00
CA VAL A 133 3.99 3.34 3.78
C VAL A 133 3.32 4.05 2.61
N GLY A 134 3.84 3.84 1.42
CA GLY A 134 3.37 4.49 0.20
C GLY A 134 4.41 5.40 -0.43
N TYR A 135 4.07 5.90 -1.59
CA TYR A 135 4.87 6.90 -2.30
C TYR A 135 4.41 8.30 -1.91
N ALA A 136 5.34 9.24 -1.72
CA ALA A 136 5.00 10.66 -1.76
C ALA A 136 4.48 11.04 -3.17
N GLU A 137 3.63 12.05 -3.28
CA GLU A 137 2.98 12.47 -4.53
C GLU A 137 3.98 12.58 -5.70
N ALA A 138 5.11 13.24 -5.47
CA ALA A 138 6.15 13.46 -6.48
C ALA A 138 6.92 12.20 -6.90
N ASP A 139 6.88 11.15 -6.08
CA ASP A 139 7.69 9.94 -6.24
C ASP A 139 6.88 8.75 -6.79
N ILE A 140 5.58 8.94 -7.06
CA ILE A 140 4.73 7.87 -7.60
C ILE A 140 5.22 7.48 -8.98
N PRO A 141 5.62 6.22 -9.21
CA PRO A 141 6.10 5.80 -10.52
C PRO A 141 5.07 5.98 -11.63
N THR A 142 5.45 6.67 -12.69
CA THR A 142 4.57 6.92 -13.85
C THR A 142 3.91 5.65 -14.42
N PRO A 143 4.57 4.47 -14.49
CA PRO A 143 3.90 3.25 -14.95
C PRO A 143 2.71 2.82 -14.07
N LEU A 144 2.77 3.05 -12.74
CA LEU A 144 1.65 2.76 -11.84
C LEU A 144 0.48 3.71 -12.08
N LEU A 145 0.76 5.01 -12.29
CA LEU A 145 -0.26 6.00 -12.68
C LEU A 145 -0.90 5.66 -14.03
N GLN A 146 -0.10 5.19 -14.98
CA GLN A 146 -0.61 4.78 -16.29
C GLN A 146 -1.49 3.53 -16.17
N ALA A 147 -1.14 2.57 -15.31
CA ALA A 147 -1.97 1.41 -15.03
C ALA A 147 -3.34 1.84 -14.44
N VAL A 148 -3.36 2.78 -13.50
CA VAL A 148 -4.61 3.36 -12.95
C VAL A 148 -5.46 3.98 -14.08
N ARG A 149 -4.87 4.80 -14.96
CA ARG A 149 -5.59 5.43 -16.08
C ARG A 149 -6.19 4.39 -17.04
N LEU A 150 -5.44 3.34 -17.37
CA LEU A 150 -5.92 2.28 -18.26
C LEU A 150 -7.10 1.51 -17.66
N ILE A 151 -7.05 1.24 -16.34
CA ILE A 151 -8.15 0.58 -15.63
C ILE A 151 -9.38 1.47 -15.61
N VAL A 152 -9.22 2.76 -15.27
CA VAL A 152 -10.33 3.73 -15.28
C VAL A 152 -10.95 3.82 -16.67
N GLY A 153 -10.15 3.93 -17.74
CA GLY A 153 -10.64 3.98 -19.12
C GLY A 153 -11.45 2.74 -19.48
N HIS A 154 -10.94 1.56 -19.14
CA HIS A 154 -11.64 0.30 -19.40
C HIS A 154 -12.99 0.22 -18.67
N LEU A 155 -13.00 0.56 -17.37
CA LEU A 155 -14.24 0.54 -16.57
C LEU A 155 -15.24 1.61 -17.01
N TYR A 156 -14.75 2.76 -17.49
CA TYR A 156 -15.58 3.83 -17.98
C TYR A 156 -16.29 3.45 -19.29
N GLU A 157 -15.58 2.82 -20.23
CA GLU A 157 -16.13 2.37 -21.51
C GLU A 157 -17.06 1.16 -21.35
N ASN A 158 -16.78 0.26 -20.39
CA ASN A 158 -17.52 -0.98 -20.17
C ASN A 158 -18.34 -0.88 -18.88
N ARG A 159 -19.36 0.01 -18.86
CA ARG A 159 -20.23 0.25 -17.69
C ARG A 159 -21.09 -0.94 -17.32
N VAL A 160 -21.41 -1.78 -18.27
CA VAL A 160 -22.18 -3.02 -18.08
C VAL A 160 -21.26 -4.16 -18.50
N GLU A 161 -20.71 -4.87 -17.54
CA GLU A 161 -20.11 -6.17 -17.82
C GLU A 161 -21.22 -7.10 -18.29
N GLU A 162 -21.30 -7.38 -19.59
CA GLU A 162 -21.86 -8.65 -20.00
C GLU A 162 -21.03 -9.75 -19.31
N VAL A 163 -21.74 -10.67 -18.66
CA VAL A 163 -21.22 -11.74 -17.80
C VAL A 163 -20.32 -12.72 -18.58
N THR A 164 -19.22 -12.23 -19.09
CA THR A 164 -18.10 -13.01 -19.56
C THR A 164 -16.83 -12.52 -18.90
N GLY A 165 -16.84 -12.59 -17.59
CA GLY A 165 -15.83 -12.32 -16.59
C GLY A 165 -14.36 -12.36 -16.98
N THR A 166 -13.91 -11.51 -17.90
CA THR A 166 -12.50 -11.39 -18.16
C THR A 166 -12.22 -10.00 -18.69
N ILE A 167 -11.52 -9.17 -17.89
CA ILE A 167 -10.68 -8.09 -18.44
C ILE A 167 -9.99 -8.69 -19.66
N THR A 168 -10.19 -8.11 -20.84
CA THR A 168 -9.67 -8.68 -22.08
C THR A 168 -8.19 -9.03 -21.88
N THR A 169 -7.78 -10.22 -22.25
CA THR A 169 -6.43 -10.78 -22.00
C THR A 169 -5.31 -9.78 -22.39
N ARG A 170 -5.52 -8.97 -23.40
CA ARG A 170 -4.57 -7.94 -23.86
C ARG A 170 -4.39 -6.79 -22.88
N LEU A 171 -5.47 -6.27 -22.30
CA LEU A 171 -5.41 -5.21 -21.29
C LEU A 171 -4.72 -5.71 -20.03
N LYS A 172 -5.06 -6.92 -19.58
CA LYS A 172 -4.43 -7.55 -18.42
C LYS A 172 -2.91 -7.68 -18.62
N LEU A 173 -2.46 -8.17 -19.77
CA LEU A 173 -1.03 -8.27 -20.08
C LEU A 173 -0.33 -6.91 -20.10
N GLY A 174 -0.99 -5.86 -20.61
CA GLY A 174 -0.45 -4.50 -20.58
C GLY A 174 -0.32 -3.94 -19.16
N ILE A 175 -1.33 -4.13 -18.31
CA ILE A 175 -1.30 -3.71 -16.92
C ILE A 175 -0.23 -4.50 -16.15
N ASP A 176 -0.18 -5.82 -16.30
CA ASP A 176 0.81 -6.68 -15.65
C ASP A 176 2.26 -6.26 -15.99
N ALA A 177 2.53 -5.91 -17.24
CA ALA A 177 3.84 -5.41 -17.65
C ALA A 177 4.23 -4.09 -16.97
N LEU A 178 3.25 -3.19 -16.75
CA LEU A 178 3.48 -1.91 -16.07
C LEU A 178 3.72 -2.07 -14.57
N VAL A 179 3.01 -2.98 -13.91
CA VAL A 179 3.01 -3.09 -12.44
C VAL A 179 4.01 -4.11 -11.91
N SER A 180 4.41 -5.12 -12.69
CA SER A 180 5.27 -6.22 -12.23
C SER A 180 6.60 -5.77 -11.60
N PRO A 181 7.31 -4.72 -12.09
CA PRO A 181 8.57 -4.27 -11.48
C PRO A 181 8.40 -3.66 -10.09
N TYR A 182 7.17 -3.32 -9.71
CA TYR A 182 6.84 -2.62 -8.46
C TYR A 182 6.24 -3.55 -7.41
N ARG A 183 6.03 -4.83 -7.72
CA ARG A 183 5.49 -5.80 -6.77
C ARG A 183 6.44 -6.03 -5.60
N VAL A 184 5.86 -6.04 -4.39
CA VAL A 184 6.57 -6.47 -3.19
C VAL A 184 6.51 -7.99 -3.14
N LEU A 185 7.62 -8.66 -3.42
CA LEU A 185 7.70 -10.12 -3.38
C LEU A 185 7.83 -10.58 -1.93
N GLN A 186 6.86 -11.35 -1.46
CA GLN A 186 6.83 -11.93 -0.10
C GLN A 186 7.76 -13.14 0.04
#